data_185b7d0f9bff319e8271955c00153a6e
#
_entry.id   185b7d0f9bff319e8271955c00153a6e
#
_cell.length_a   1.000
_cell.length_b   1.000
_cell.length_c   1.000
_cell.angle_alpha   90.00
_cell.angle_beta   90.00
_cell.angle_gamma   90.00
#
_symmetry.space_group_name_H-M   'P 1'
#
loop_
_entity.id
_entity.type
_entity.pdbx_description
1 polymer ?
#
loop_
_entity_poly.entity_id
_entity_poly.type
_entity_poly.pdbx_seq_one_letter_code
_entity_poly.pdbx_strand_id
1 'polypeptide(L)'
;MHDSPVGLLVWIWDKLRLWSDNYPWTPTELITWTLMHYWPGPTPGYVIYMENNPPAMMIPGSWADKYLEMPCGFSAFPNELGILPRSWAQQVANVKFWREHHSGGHFAMYERPGDLVADLIEFYGSVWRE
;
A
#
# COMPACT_ATOMS: atom_id res chain seq x y z
N MET A 1 0.60 9.58 -20.21
CA MET A 1 0.13 10.32 -19.01
C MET A 1 0.98 11.55 -18.70
N HIS A 2 2.24 11.56 -19.08
CA HIS A 2 3.06 12.78 -18.96
C HIS A 2 2.48 13.94 -19.78
N ASP A 3 1.88 13.65 -20.93
CA ASP A 3 1.30 14.62 -21.85
C ASP A 3 -0.15 14.98 -21.56
N SER A 4 -0.77 14.35 -20.54
CA SER A 4 -2.17 14.56 -20.20
C SER A 4 -2.39 14.58 -18.68
N PRO A 5 -2.41 15.77 -18.06
CA PRO A 5 -2.75 15.91 -16.64
C PRO A 5 -4.13 15.30 -16.30
N VAL A 6 -5.09 15.44 -17.22
CA VAL A 6 -6.44 14.85 -17.06
C VAL A 6 -6.39 13.33 -17.13
N GLY A 7 -5.58 12.76 -18.01
CA GLY A 7 -5.37 11.31 -18.07
C GLY A 7 -4.77 10.76 -16.78
N LEU A 8 -3.80 11.46 -16.21
CA LEU A 8 -3.22 11.12 -14.92
C LEU A 8 -4.26 11.24 -13.79
N LEU A 9 -5.06 12.30 -13.79
CA LEU A 9 -6.12 12.50 -12.80
C LEU A 9 -7.14 11.33 -12.83
N VAL A 10 -7.59 10.93 -14.01
CA VAL A 10 -8.53 9.79 -14.14
C VAL A 10 -7.88 8.50 -13.64
N TRP A 11 -6.61 8.27 -13.95
CA TRP A 11 -5.89 7.09 -13.49
C TRP A 11 -5.72 7.07 -11.96
N ILE A 12 -5.40 8.19 -11.33
CA ILE A 12 -5.32 8.34 -9.86
C ILE A 12 -6.70 8.12 -9.24
N TRP A 13 -7.74 8.78 -9.80
CA TRP A 13 -9.11 8.65 -9.31
C TRP A 13 -9.60 7.21 -9.29
N ASP A 14 -9.32 6.46 -10.35
CA ASP A 14 -9.68 5.04 -10.43
C ASP A 14 -9.11 4.23 -9.25
N LYS A 15 -7.83 4.48 -8.90
CA LYS A 15 -7.19 3.81 -7.76
C LYS A 15 -7.77 4.27 -6.42
N LEU A 16 -7.88 5.57 -6.21
CA LEU A 16 -8.45 6.14 -4.98
C LEU A 16 -9.86 5.60 -4.73
N ARG A 17 -10.68 5.51 -5.77
CA ARG A 17 -12.05 5.02 -5.67
C ARG A 17 -12.15 3.52 -5.42
N LEU A 18 -11.40 2.71 -6.17
CA LEU A 18 -11.56 1.26 -6.16
C LEU A 18 -10.85 0.58 -4.98
N TRP A 19 -9.82 1.22 -4.45
CA TRP A 19 -8.98 0.63 -3.41
C TRP A 19 -9.27 1.18 -2.01
N SER A 20 -10.26 2.07 -1.88
CA SER A 20 -10.73 2.57 -0.60
C SER A 20 -12.02 1.88 -0.14
N ASP A 21 -12.23 1.87 1.15
CA ASP A 21 -13.47 1.42 1.81
C ASP A 21 -14.46 2.59 1.92
N ASN A 22 -15.01 3.03 0.78
CA ASN A 22 -16.01 4.12 0.70
C ASN A 22 -15.53 5.47 1.28
N TYR A 23 -14.23 5.74 1.27
CA TYR A 23 -13.73 7.06 1.69
C TYR A 23 -14.25 8.16 0.77
N PRO A 24 -14.80 9.28 1.31
CA PRO A 24 -15.42 10.34 0.53
C PRO A 24 -14.36 11.31 -0.03
N TRP A 25 -13.54 10.85 -0.96
CA TRP A 25 -12.50 11.65 -1.58
C TRP A 25 -13.00 12.99 -2.10
N THR A 26 -12.43 14.08 -1.65
CA THR A 26 -12.74 15.43 -2.11
C THR A 26 -12.02 15.76 -3.42
N PRO A 27 -12.57 16.69 -4.22
CA PRO A 27 -11.85 17.20 -5.41
C PRO A 27 -10.47 17.77 -5.09
N THR A 28 -10.30 18.42 -3.93
CA THR A 28 -9.02 18.96 -3.50
C THR A 28 -7.99 17.86 -3.26
N GLU A 29 -8.36 16.79 -2.57
CA GLU A 29 -7.48 15.63 -2.34
C GLU A 29 -7.09 15.00 -3.67
N LEU A 30 -8.06 14.74 -4.56
CA LEU A 30 -7.80 14.18 -5.88
C LEU A 30 -6.81 15.00 -6.69
N ILE A 31 -7.03 16.31 -6.74
CA ILE A 31 -6.12 17.23 -7.47
C ILE A 31 -4.74 17.23 -6.82
N THR A 32 -4.67 17.24 -5.48
CA THR A 32 -3.40 17.21 -4.75
C THR A 32 -2.62 15.93 -5.06
N TRP A 33 -3.27 14.77 -4.98
CA TRP A 33 -2.66 13.49 -5.36
C TRP A 33 -2.15 13.49 -6.79
N THR A 34 -2.94 14.02 -7.71
CA THR A 34 -2.57 14.12 -9.13
C THR A 34 -1.34 15.02 -9.32
N LEU A 35 -1.30 16.19 -8.67
CA LEU A 35 -0.17 17.11 -8.78
C LEU A 35 1.11 16.55 -8.18
N MET A 36 1.03 15.82 -7.07
CA MET A 36 2.18 15.16 -6.44
C MET A 36 2.84 14.13 -7.36
N HIS A 37 2.06 13.50 -8.24
CA HIS A 37 2.59 12.56 -9.24
C HIS A 37 3.01 13.25 -10.54
N TYR A 38 2.30 14.30 -10.91
CA TYR A 38 2.55 15.02 -12.16
C TYR A 38 3.83 15.86 -12.14
N TRP A 39 4.07 16.55 -11.02
CA TRP A 39 5.17 17.51 -10.90
C TRP A 39 6.57 16.87 -10.99
N PRO A 40 6.86 15.77 -10.27
CA PRO A 40 8.14 15.08 -10.42
C PRO A 40 8.19 14.19 -11.67
N GLY A 41 7.07 14.08 -12.40
CA GLY A 41 6.87 13.14 -13.51
C GLY A 41 6.27 11.79 -13.03
N PRO A 42 5.33 11.23 -13.77
CA PRO A 42 4.62 10.01 -13.37
C PRO A 42 5.45 8.71 -13.53
N THR A 43 6.60 8.78 -14.18
CA THR A 43 7.43 7.60 -14.52
C THR A 43 7.79 6.73 -13.33
N PRO A 44 8.23 7.25 -12.15
CA PRO A 44 8.57 6.41 -11.01
C PRO A 44 7.39 5.53 -10.52
N GLY A 45 6.18 6.08 -10.54
CA GLY A 45 4.97 5.33 -10.18
C GLY A 45 4.71 4.16 -11.13
N TYR A 46 4.98 4.32 -12.42
CA TYR A 46 4.78 3.25 -13.40
C TYR A 46 5.82 2.14 -13.33
N VAL A 47 7.06 2.47 -12.97
CA VAL A 47 8.12 1.46 -12.80
C VAL A 47 7.69 0.43 -11.77
N ILE A 48 7.07 0.84 -10.67
CA ILE A 48 6.56 -0.08 -9.65
C ILE A 48 5.55 -1.08 -10.25
N TYR A 49 4.65 -0.62 -11.12
CA TYR A 49 3.70 -1.51 -11.79
C TYR A 49 4.36 -2.47 -12.77
N MET A 50 5.41 -2.04 -13.45
CA MET A 50 6.17 -2.89 -14.36
C MET A 50 6.96 -3.97 -13.61
N GLU A 51 7.63 -3.60 -12.53
CA GLU A 51 8.41 -4.51 -11.69
C GLU A 51 7.56 -5.50 -10.90
N ASN A 52 6.34 -5.10 -10.52
CA ASN A 52 5.38 -5.96 -9.82
C ASN A 52 4.44 -6.72 -10.77
N ASN A 53 4.71 -6.71 -12.07
CA ASN A 53 3.97 -7.54 -13.01
C ASN A 53 4.25 -9.04 -12.70
N PRO A 54 3.22 -9.90 -12.64
CA PRO A 54 3.37 -11.32 -12.33
C PRO A 54 4.52 -12.05 -13.05
N PRO A 55 4.78 -11.83 -14.35
CA PRO A 55 5.94 -12.43 -15.01
C PRO A 55 7.29 -12.03 -14.39
N ALA A 56 7.45 -10.76 -13.98
CA ALA A 56 8.67 -10.30 -13.36
C ALA A 56 8.87 -10.89 -11.94
N MET A 57 7.78 -11.04 -11.19
CA MET A 57 7.78 -11.67 -9.86
C MET A 57 8.07 -13.18 -9.91
N MET A 58 7.78 -13.84 -11.03
CA MET A 58 8.00 -15.28 -11.22
C MET A 58 9.43 -15.63 -11.69
N ILE A 59 10.30 -14.65 -11.86
CA ILE A 59 11.70 -14.90 -12.22
C ILE A 59 12.42 -15.45 -10.98
N PRO A 60 13.01 -16.67 -11.03
CA PRO A 60 13.80 -17.22 -9.93
C PRO A 60 14.94 -16.27 -9.53
N GLY A 61 15.08 -16.03 -8.24
CA GLY A 61 16.06 -15.08 -7.69
C GLY A 61 15.56 -13.62 -7.67
N SER A 62 14.29 -13.38 -8.01
CA SER A 62 13.67 -12.08 -7.84
C SER A 62 13.61 -11.67 -6.36
N TRP A 63 13.25 -10.41 -6.10
CA TRP A 63 13.05 -9.93 -4.73
C TRP A 63 11.93 -10.69 -4.00
N ALA A 64 10.95 -11.23 -4.73
CA ALA A 64 9.82 -11.99 -4.19
C ALA A 64 10.22 -13.36 -3.61
N ASP A 65 11.39 -13.91 -4.00
CA ASP A 65 11.89 -15.18 -3.49
C ASP A 65 12.64 -15.06 -2.15
N LYS A 66 12.83 -13.83 -1.66
CA LYS A 66 13.65 -13.57 -0.48
C LYS A 66 12.78 -13.46 0.76
N TYR A 67 13.09 -14.24 1.79
CA TYR A 67 12.50 -14.07 3.10
C TYR A 67 12.96 -12.75 3.74
N LEU A 68 12.03 -11.98 4.28
CA LEU A 68 12.30 -10.73 5.00
C LEU A 68 12.61 -11.05 6.47
N GLU A 69 13.89 -11.05 6.82
CA GLU A 69 14.34 -11.37 8.18
C GLU A 69 14.07 -10.25 9.20
N MET A 70 13.98 -9.01 8.73
CA MET A 70 13.64 -7.87 9.59
C MET A 70 12.25 -8.05 10.20
N PRO A 71 12.00 -7.53 11.42
CA PRO A 71 10.66 -7.53 12.00
C PRO A 71 9.66 -6.85 11.09
N CYS A 72 8.56 -7.53 10.79
CA CYS A 72 7.48 -7.01 9.96
C CYS A 72 6.18 -6.92 10.75
N GLY A 73 5.44 -5.83 10.55
CA GLY A 73 4.09 -5.65 11.06
C GLY A 73 3.08 -5.59 9.91
N PHE A 74 1.92 -6.17 10.12
CA PHE A 74 0.82 -6.18 9.16
C PHE A 74 -0.45 -5.66 9.82
N SER A 75 -1.01 -4.59 9.24
CA SER A 75 -2.37 -4.11 9.53
C SER A 75 -3.26 -4.56 8.37
N ALA A 76 -4.06 -5.57 8.59
CA ALA A 76 -4.90 -6.19 7.56
C ALA A 76 -6.25 -5.48 7.50
N PHE A 77 -6.45 -4.65 6.49
CA PHE A 77 -7.71 -3.95 6.23
C PHE A 77 -8.56 -4.73 5.23
N PRO A 78 -9.91 -4.81 5.42
CA PRO A 78 -10.76 -5.71 4.63
C PRO A 78 -10.86 -5.36 3.14
N ASN A 79 -10.63 -4.10 2.76
CA ASN A 79 -10.66 -3.66 1.35
C ASN A 79 -9.25 -3.43 0.77
N GLU A 80 -8.22 -4.09 1.33
CA GLU A 80 -6.90 -4.11 0.72
C GLU A 80 -6.90 -4.99 -0.54
N LEU A 81 -6.04 -4.67 -1.51
CA LEU A 81 -5.95 -5.36 -2.82
C LEU A 81 -5.59 -6.84 -2.71
N GLY A 82 -4.85 -7.20 -1.71
CA GLY A 82 -4.42 -8.58 -1.47
C GLY A 82 -4.52 -8.95 -0.01
N ILE A 83 -5.64 -9.55 0.39
CA ILE A 83 -5.80 -10.09 1.74
C ILE A 83 -5.16 -11.47 1.77
N LEU A 84 -4.00 -11.56 2.41
CA LEU A 84 -3.30 -12.83 2.60
C LEU A 84 -3.56 -13.33 4.02
N PRO A 85 -3.72 -14.64 4.22
CA PRO A 85 -3.73 -15.22 5.56
C PRO A 85 -2.40 -14.95 6.28
N ARG A 86 -2.44 -14.72 7.59
CA ARG A 86 -1.23 -14.53 8.41
C ARG A 86 -0.19 -15.65 8.19
N SER A 87 -0.66 -16.87 8.04
CA SER A 87 0.22 -18.04 7.81
C SER A 87 1.01 -17.94 6.50
N TRP A 88 0.48 -17.27 5.49
CA TRP A 88 1.21 -17.02 4.23
C TRP A 88 2.24 -15.91 4.40
N ALA A 89 1.88 -14.83 5.06
CA ALA A 89 2.81 -13.75 5.35
C ALA A 89 4.03 -14.26 6.14
N GLN A 90 3.83 -15.20 7.07
CA GLN A 90 4.89 -15.82 7.85
C GLN A 90 5.86 -16.68 7.03
N GLN A 91 5.48 -17.14 5.84
CA GLN A 91 6.38 -17.88 4.94
C GLN A 91 7.40 -16.96 4.26
N VAL A 92 7.09 -15.67 4.13
CA VAL A 92 7.91 -14.72 3.39
C VAL A 92 8.49 -13.60 4.26
N ALA A 93 8.04 -13.48 5.52
CA ALA A 93 8.47 -12.40 6.41
C ALA A 93 8.49 -12.81 7.88
N ASN A 94 9.38 -12.17 8.66
CA ASN A 94 9.45 -12.29 10.11
C ASN A 94 8.33 -11.48 10.77
N VAL A 95 7.10 -12.01 10.76
CA VAL A 95 5.89 -11.34 11.25
C VAL A 95 5.90 -11.26 12.77
N LYS A 96 6.10 -10.06 13.31
CA LYS A 96 6.07 -9.75 14.75
C LYS A 96 4.76 -9.14 15.21
N PHE A 97 4.04 -8.50 14.31
CA PHE A 97 2.76 -7.87 14.57
C PHE A 97 1.76 -8.24 13.47
N TRP A 98 0.52 -8.50 13.88
CA TRP A 98 -0.59 -8.77 12.96
C TRP A 98 -1.88 -8.30 13.60
N ARG A 99 -2.59 -7.41 12.92
CA ARG A 99 -3.93 -6.98 13.34
C ARG A 99 -4.87 -6.97 12.14
N GLU A 100 -6.05 -7.56 12.34
CA GLU A 100 -7.15 -7.51 11.39
C GLU A 100 -8.12 -6.42 11.80
N HIS A 101 -8.51 -5.58 10.85
CA HIS A 101 -9.46 -4.49 11.03
C HIS A 101 -10.81 -4.83 10.41
N HIS A 102 -11.87 -4.18 10.88
CA HIS A 102 -13.24 -4.40 10.39
C HIS A 102 -13.63 -3.45 9.26
N SER A 103 -12.83 -2.42 8.97
CA SER A 103 -13.09 -1.41 7.94
C SER A 103 -11.78 -0.74 7.54
N GLY A 104 -11.77 -0.13 6.35
CA GLY A 104 -10.61 0.49 5.72
C GLY A 104 -10.07 -0.33 4.55
N GLY A 105 -9.27 0.30 3.72
CA GLY A 105 -8.70 -0.26 2.50
C GLY A 105 -7.23 0.11 2.32
N HIS A 106 -6.83 0.16 1.06
CA HIS A 106 -5.44 0.40 0.67
C HIS A 106 -4.88 1.74 1.17
N PHE A 107 -5.74 2.74 1.30
CA PHE A 107 -5.34 4.07 1.76
C PHE A 107 -5.66 4.27 3.26
N ALA A 108 -5.31 3.28 4.08
CA ALA A 108 -5.62 3.27 5.51
C ALA A 108 -5.20 4.55 6.26
N MET A 109 -4.14 5.23 5.82
CA MET A 109 -3.70 6.51 6.39
C MET A 109 -4.75 7.63 6.22
N TYR A 110 -5.60 7.56 5.22
CA TYR A 110 -6.73 8.47 5.01
C TYR A 110 -8.01 7.94 5.63
N GLU A 111 -8.27 6.64 5.48
CA GLU A 111 -9.53 6.01 5.84
C GLU A 111 -9.63 5.73 7.34
N ARG A 112 -8.54 5.26 7.94
CA ARG A 112 -8.43 4.81 9.34
C ARG A 112 -7.12 5.26 9.99
N PRO A 113 -6.82 6.57 10.02
CA PRO A 113 -5.54 7.06 10.54
C PRO A 113 -5.33 6.68 12.02
N GLY A 114 -6.38 6.66 12.84
CA GLY A 114 -6.29 6.30 14.25
C GLY A 114 -5.89 4.83 14.46
N ASP A 115 -6.50 3.92 13.68
CA ASP A 115 -6.21 2.49 13.75
C ASP A 115 -4.78 2.22 13.28
N LEU A 116 -4.37 2.81 12.17
CA LEU A 116 -3.01 2.65 11.64
C LEU A 116 -1.95 3.21 12.60
N VAL A 117 -2.19 4.36 13.20
CA VAL A 117 -1.27 4.96 14.19
C VAL A 117 -1.15 4.09 15.43
N ALA A 118 -2.25 3.54 15.94
CA ALA A 118 -2.24 2.62 17.08
C ALA A 118 -1.40 1.36 16.78
N ASP A 119 -1.57 0.79 15.58
CA ASP A 119 -0.79 -0.36 15.12
C ASP A 119 0.71 -0.04 15.04
N LEU A 120 1.06 1.11 14.47
CA LEU A 120 2.45 1.55 14.37
C LEU A 120 3.10 1.72 15.76
N ILE A 121 2.39 2.36 16.70
CA ILE A 121 2.88 2.54 18.08
C ILE A 121 3.12 1.19 18.74
N GLU A 122 2.18 0.25 18.63
CA GLU A 122 2.31 -1.08 19.23
C GLU A 122 3.43 -1.89 18.57
N PHE A 123 3.49 -1.91 17.23
CA PHE A 123 4.53 -2.61 16.50
C PHE A 123 5.93 -2.09 16.86
N TYR A 124 6.17 -0.78 16.72
CA TYR A 124 7.48 -0.21 17.03
C TYR A 124 7.83 -0.34 18.51
N GLY A 125 6.86 -0.16 19.41
CA GLY A 125 7.08 -0.40 20.83
C GLY A 125 7.48 -1.83 21.19
N SER A 126 7.08 -2.80 20.36
CA SER A 126 7.42 -4.22 20.55
C SER A 126 8.78 -4.62 19.99
N VAL A 127 9.24 -3.95 18.92
CA VAL A 127 10.47 -4.35 18.18
C VAL A 127 11.64 -3.40 18.38
N TRP A 128 11.38 -2.14 18.74
CA TRP A 128 12.42 -1.15 19.01
C TRP A 128 12.94 -1.37 20.42
N ARG A 129 14.18 -1.82 20.52
CA ARG A 129 14.93 -1.88 21.78
C ARG A 129 16.04 -0.85 21.69
N GLU A 130 16.08 0.07 22.66
CA GLU A 130 17.20 0.97 22.83
C GLU A 130 18.49 0.20 23.16
#